data_3f687e8abda7e6e56e6f689753a5e436
#
_entry.id   3f687e8abda7e6e56e6f689753a5e436
#
_cell.length_a   1.000
_cell.length_b   1.000
_cell.length_c   1.000
_cell.angle_alpha   90.00
_cell.angle_beta   90.00
_cell.angle_gamma   90.00
#
_symmetry.space_group_name_H-M   'P 1'
#
loop_
_entity.id
_entity.type
_entity.pdbx_description
1 polymer ?
#
loop_
_entity_poly.entity_id
_entity_poly.type
_entity_poly.pdbx_seq_one_letter_code
_entity_poly.pdbx_strand_id
1 'polypeptide(L)'
;MVGHRYWIAVVFCLLAAAPGAWLPVLSNVLEARGWSRITMWAFLVGPIAGMISPLLFSARADQRIPAEKLVGYIITGGAVFLWAAFRALEADRPNLFLLFMMINALISAPAWGLLTTIALNSLEDEQRSFGFYRVWGTIGWVLVGLGVSWFGLDSSTRVGDVAFTLRVMAGLCAFLLPHTPPMANDSKGWKSALGLDSLSVFRNRDHRVYLITTFLLSVPLAAFYMHTPIHLRDLGFRSVAAGMTLGQVFEIVAFLMMGYWLRRVRIRTLLMVAMGCAVVRYCLFAMGGVIPHYLWILVGLSLHGICWTFFFETGRVFLNRRVDQRFRAQVQALVTFASMGLGSLVGTLLCGKLYDLMVVGGHGGWTVYWASLAAMCLLTLLYFAVGYQGAASQAKKI
;
A
#
# COMPACT_ATOMS: atom_id res chain seq x y z
N MET A 1 -12.91 1.86 -30.72
CA MET A 1 -12.59 1.22 -29.40
C MET A 1 -11.24 1.66 -28.80
N VAL A 2 -10.32 2.23 -29.55
CA VAL A 2 -9.01 2.71 -29.02
C VAL A 2 -9.17 3.92 -28.09
N GLY A 3 -10.17 4.77 -28.29
CA GLY A 3 -10.36 6.02 -27.54
C GLY A 3 -10.70 5.89 -26.05
N HIS A 4 -11.18 4.74 -25.57
CA HIS A 4 -11.55 4.57 -24.16
C HIS A 4 -10.41 3.99 -23.28
N ARG A 5 -9.38 3.41 -23.89
CA ARG A 5 -8.30 2.75 -23.14
C ARG A 5 -7.37 3.75 -22.42
N TYR A 6 -7.18 4.95 -22.95
CA TYR A 6 -6.34 5.96 -22.27
C TYR A 6 -6.96 6.42 -20.95
N TRP A 7 -8.29 6.38 -20.80
CA TRP A 7 -8.97 6.70 -19.56
C TRP A 7 -8.58 5.77 -18.41
N ILE A 8 -8.19 4.52 -18.70
CA ILE A 8 -7.68 3.57 -17.69
C ILE A 8 -6.39 4.14 -17.05
N ALA A 9 -5.46 4.63 -17.86
CA ALA A 9 -4.22 5.24 -17.37
C ALA A 9 -4.50 6.52 -16.56
N VAL A 10 -5.42 7.38 -17.07
CA VAL A 10 -5.81 8.63 -16.40
C VAL A 10 -6.43 8.33 -15.03
N VAL A 11 -7.35 7.36 -14.95
CA VAL A 11 -8.00 7.02 -13.67
C VAL A 11 -7.00 6.37 -12.71
N PHE A 12 -6.09 5.50 -13.17
CA PHE A 12 -5.00 4.99 -12.31
C PHE A 12 -4.14 6.12 -11.77
N CYS A 13 -3.76 7.07 -12.63
CA CYS A 13 -2.93 8.22 -12.23
C CYS A 13 -3.63 9.07 -11.15
N LEU A 14 -4.84 9.51 -11.40
CA LEU A 14 -5.60 10.37 -10.49
C LEU A 14 -5.99 9.64 -9.19
N LEU A 15 -6.39 8.36 -9.28
CA LEU A 15 -6.77 7.56 -8.12
C LEU A 15 -5.60 7.33 -7.17
N ALA A 16 -4.38 7.17 -7.67
CA ALA A 16 -3.19 7.03 -6.85
C ALA A 16 -2.61 8.39 -6.41
N ALA A 17 -2.73 9.44 -7.23
CA ALA A 17 -2.30 10.78 -6.87
C ALA A 17 -3.07 11.30 -5.64
N ALA A 18 -4.35 11.01 -5.52
CA ALA A 18 -5.16 11.49 -4.40
C ALA A 18 -4.60 11.06 -3.02
N PRO A 19 -4.40 9.78 -2.68
CA PRO A 19 -3.73 9.40 -1.43
C PRO A 19 -2.26 9.83 -1.41
N GLY A 20 -1.57 9.92 -2.54
CA GLY A 20 -0.22 10.45 -2.65
C GLY A 20 -0.07 11.90 -2.17
N ALA A 21 -1.16 12.69 -2.24
CA ALA A 21 -1.15 14.07 -1.76
C ALA A 21 -1.10 14.19 -0.24
N TRP A 22 -1.74 13.29 0.49
CA TRP A 22 -1.91 13.45 1.95
C TRP A 22 -1.26 12.34 2.79
N LEU A 23 -1.25 11.08 2.31
CA LEU A 23 -0.78 9.95 3.11
C LEU A 23 0.70 10.07 3.52
N PRO A 24 1.63 10.48 2.61
CA PRO A 24 3.04 10.63 2.96
C PRO A 24 3.35 11.74 3.96
N VAL A 25 2.43 12.68 4.15
CA VAL A 25 2.61 13.85 5.04
C VAL A 25 1.57 13.93 6.15
N LEU A 26 0.68 12.95 6.27
CA LEU A 26 -0.42 12.97 7.25
C LEU A 26 0.09 13.17 8.67
N SER A 27 1.17 12.48 9.07
CA SER A 27 1.75 12.63 10.40
C SER A 27 2.21 14.06 10.68
N ASN A 28 2.85 14.70 9.68
CA ASN A 28 3.30 16.09 9.79
C ASN A 28 2.13 17.07 9.85
N VAL A 29 1.05 16.83 9.13
CA VAL A 29 -0.18 17.63 9.17
C VAL A 29 -0.84 17.53 10.55
N LEU A 30 -0.95 16.30 11.09
CA LEU A 30 -1.52 16.08 12.42
C LEU A 30 -0.67 16.75 13.52
N GLU A 31 0.64 16.64 13.42
CA GLU A 31 1.57 17.26 14.37
C GLU A 31 1.53 18.80 14.30
N ALA A 32 1.51 19.37 13.09
CA ALA A 32 1.39 20.82 12.89
C ALA A 32 0.10 21.40 13.48
N ARG A 33 -0.96 20.56 13.60
CA ARG A 33 -2.23 20.91 14.23
C ARG A 33 -2.30 20.58 15.73
N GLY A 34 -1.20 20.04 16.31
CA GLY A 34 -1.17 19.61 17.72
C GLY A 34 -1.90 18.30 18.01
N TRP A 35 -2.20 17.50 16.98
CA TRP A 35 -2.97 16.26 17.06
C TRP A 35 -2.13 14.99 16.89
N SER A 36 -0.84 15.02 17.26
CA SER A 36 0.07 13.85 17.18
C SER A 36 -0.48 12.60 17.86
N ARG A 37 -1.28 12.76 18.93
CA ARG A 37 -1.88 11.65 19.70
C ARG A 37 -2.83 10.78 18.87
N ILE A 38 -3.41 11.29 17.79
CA ILE A 38 -4.31 10.51 16.94
C ILE A 38 -3.61 9.90 15.71
N THR A 39 -2.30 10.11 15.52
CA THR A 39 -1.57 9.62 14.35
C THR A 39 -1.73 8.10 14.18
N MET A 40 -1.49 7.34 15.24
CA MET A 40 -1.68 5.88 15.21
C MET A 40 -3.11 5.51 14.77
N TRP A 41 -4.12 6.15 15.33
CA TRP A 41 -5.53 5.89 15.01
C TRP A 41 -5.87 6.25 13.56
N ALA A 42 -5.31 7.35 13.03
CA ALA A 42 -5.49 7.76 11.65
C ALA A 42 -4.92 6.72 10.67
N PHE A 43 -3.76 6.11 10.99
CA PHE A 43 -3.17 5.04 10.18
C PHE A 43 -3.83 3.68 10.36
N LEU A 44 -4.56 3.44 11.46
CA LEU A 44 -5.37 2.23 11.65
C LEU A 44 -6.61 2.17 10.74
N VAL A 45 -7.10 3.32 10.31
CA VAL A 45 -8.30 3.42 9.46
C VAL A 45 -8.18 2.56 8.20
N GLY A 46 -7.04 2.64 7.49
CA GLY A 46 -6.80 1.90 6.26
C GLY A 46 -6.87 0.38 6.43
N PRO A 47 -6.07 -0.22 7.32
CA PRO A 47 -6.10 -1.66 7.62
C PRO A 47 -7.48 -2.16 8.05
N ILE A 48 -8.17 -1.44 8.93
CA ILE A 48 -9.52 -1.82 9.40
C ILE A 48 -10.51 -1.81 8.23
N ALA A 49 -10.50 -0.73 7.44
CA ALA A 49 -11.37 -0.62 6.27
C ALA A 49 -11.06 -1.70 5.23
N GLY A 50 -9.79 -2.01 4.99
CA GLY A 50 -9.36 -3.06 4.06
C GLY A 50 -9.82 -4.45 4.45
N MET A 51 -9.99 -4.75 5.74
CA MET A 51 -10.55 -6.01 6.23
C MET A 51 -12.08 -6.04 6.18
N ILE A 52 -12.74 -4.93 6.47
CA ILE A 52 -14.20 -4.86 6.57
C ILE A 52 -14.86 -4.64 5.21
N SER A 53 -14.29 -3.78 4.36
CA SER A 53 -14.88 -3.38 3.08
C SER A 53 -15.20 -4.56 2.14
N PRO A 54 -14.33 -5.59 1.97
CA PRO A 54 -14.69 -6.76 1.16
C PRO A 54 -15.94 -7.48 1.66
N LEU A 55 -16.21 -7.45 2.97
CA LEU A 55 -17.39 -8.06 3.56
C LEU A 55 -18.66 -7.26 3.26
N LEU A 56 -18.53 -5.94 3.17
CA LEU A 56 -19.68 -5.04 2.89
C LEU A 56 -20.04 -5.04 1.40
N PHE A 57 -19.04 -5.08 0.51
CA PHE A 57 -19.22 -4.91 -0.93
C PHE A 57 -19.23 -6.22 -1.73
N SER A 58 -18.89 -7.37 -1.12
CA SER A 58 -18.64 -8.64 -1.82
C SER A 58 -19.86 -9.31 -2.46
N ALA A 59 -21.08 -8.87 -2.18
CA ALA A 59 -22.23 -9.68 -2.56
C ALA A 59 -23.32 -9.00 -3.40
N ARG A 60 -23.50 -7.69 -3.37
CA ARG A 60 -24.70 -7.07 -3.98
C ARG A 60 -24.47 -5.90 -4.91
N ALA A 61 -23.39 -5.11 -4.73
CA ALA A 61 -23.15 -3.95 -5.58
C ALA A 61 -22.60 -4.37 -6.96
N ASP A 62 -21.71 -5.36 -7.01
CA ASP A 62 -21.11 -5.88 -8.26
C ASP A 62 -22.13 -6.60 -9.18
N GLN A 63 -23.26 -7.03 -8.64
CA GLN A 63 -24.26 -7.80 -9.40
C GLN A 63 -25.27 -6.95 -10.15
N ARG A 64 -25.42 -5.67 -9.81
CA ARG A 64 -26.47 -4.79 -10.36
C ARG A 64 -25.98 -3.55 -11.09
N ILE A 65 -24.76 -3.12 -10.81
CA ILE A 65 -24.21 -1.87 -11.34
C ILE A 65 -22.99 -2.18 -12.19
N PRO A 66 -22.86 -1.66 -13.41
CA PRO A 66 -21.64 -1.77 -14.21
C PRO A 66 -20.42 -1.27 -13.44
N ALA A 67 -19.28 -1.98 -13.54
CA ALA A 67 -18.12 -1.75 -12.70
C ALA A 67 -17.56 -0.32 -12.84
N GLU A 68 -17.55 0.26 -14.03
CA GLU A 68 -17.11 1.64 -14.28
C GLU A 68 -17.95 2.67 -13.54
N LYS A 69 -19.28 2.47 -13.50
CA LYS A 69 -20.19 3.36 -12.77
C LYS A 69 -20.02 3.22 -11.26
N LEU A 70 -19.87 1.97 -10.79
CA LEU A 70 -19.61 1.71 -9.37
C LEU A 70 -18.32 2.38 -8.91
N VAL A 71 -17.22 2.25 -9.68
CA VAL A 71 -15.94 2.94 -9.41
C VAL A 71 -16.17 4.45 -9.35
N GLY A 72 -16.88 5.05 -10.29
CA GLY A 72 -17.19 6.48 -10.29
C GLY A 72 -17.92 6.93 -9.01
N TYR A 73 -18.98 6.21 -8.61
CA TYR A 73 -19.75 6.54 -7.42
C TYR A 73 -18.95 6.40 -6.12
N ILE A 74 -18.20 5.30 -5.94
CA ILE A 74 -17.44 5.08 -4.70
C ILE A 74 -16.26 6.05 -4.56
N ILE A 75 -15.58 6.39 -5.68
CA ILE A 75 -14.48 7.35 -5.65
C ILE A 75 -15.02 8.75 -5.31
N THR A 76 -16.08 9.21 -5.98
CA THR A 76 -16.67 10.52 -5.75
C THR A 76 -17.32 10.62 -4.37
N GLY A 77 -18.06 9.60 -3.95
CA GLY A 77 -18.65 9.55 -2.60
C GLY A 77 -17.59 9.57 -1.51
N GLY A 78 -16.52 8.76 -1.68
CA GLY A 78 -15.38 8.77 -0.76
C GLY A 78 -14.65 10.11 -0.72
N ALA A 79 -14.57 10.84 -1.84
CA ALA A 79 -13.95 12.17 -1.90
C ALA A 79 -14.62 13.16 -0.95
N VAL A 80 -15.95 13.16 -0.87
CA VAL A 80 -16.72 14.06 0.02
C VAL A 80 -16.34 13.82 1.47
N PHE A 81 -16.26 12.56 1.90
CA PHE A 81 -15.86 12.22 3.27
C PHE A 81 -14.38 12.51 3.55
N LEU A 82 -13.50 12.35 2.55
CA LEU A 82 -12.10 12.75 2.68
C LEU A 82 -11.97 14.27 2.89
N TRP A 83 -12.67 15.05 2.09
CA TRP A 83 -12.72 16.51 2.26
C TRP A 83 -13.28 16.91 3.63
N ALA A 84 -14.42 16.31 4.03
CA ALA A 84 -15.02 16.55 5.33
C ALA A 84 -14.08 16.22 6.50
N ALA A 85 -13.26 15.16 6.35
CA ALA A 85 -12.24 14.80 7.34
C ALA A 85 -11.23 15.93 7.54
N PHE A 86 -10.64 16.46 6.45
CA PHE A 86 -9.67 17.54 6.58
C PHE A 86 -10.31 18.86 7.06
N ARG A 87 -11.57 19.14 6.69
CA ARG A 87 -12.34 20.27 7.28
C ARG A 87 -12.59 20.08 8.78
N ALA A 88 -12.90 18.86 9.21
CA ALA A 88 -13.03 18.56 10.64
C ALA A 88 -11.71 18.76 11.40
N LEU A 89 -10.57 18.41 10.78
CA LEU A 89 -9.24 18.64 11.35
C LEU A 89 -8.93 20.13 11.47
N GLU A 90 -9.30 20.95 10.48
CA GLU A 90 -9.17 22.41 10.53
C GLU A 90 -10.05 23.05 11.63
N ALA A 91 -11.22 22.47 11.86
CA ALA A 91 -12.13 22.92 12.91
C ALA A 91 -11.78 22.36 14.31
N ASP A 92 -10.58 21.77 14.48
CA ASP A 92 -10.10 21.15 15.72
C ASP A 92 -11.04 20.05 16.28
N ARG A 93 -11.61 19.22 15.36
CA ARG A 93 -12.51 18.11 15.67
C ARG A 93 -11.88 16.75 15.31
N PRO A 94 -10.85 16.26 16.05
CA PRO A 94 -10.10 15.05 15.67
C PRO A 94 -10.96 13.79 15.62
N ASN A 95 -11.99 13.68 16.46
CA ASN A 95 -12.89 12.50 16.43
C ASN A 95 -13.72 12.47 15.15
N LEU A 96 -14.19 13.63 14.66
CA LEU A 96 -14.90 13.73 13.38
C LEU A 96 -13.94 13.46 12.20
N PHE A 97 -12.68 13.91 12.29
CA PHE A 97 -11.65 13.55 11.32
C PHE A 97 -11.53 12.03 11.21
N LEU A 98 -11.33 11.31 12.31
CA LEU A 98 -11.21 9.85 12.31
C LEU A 98 -12.47 9.16 11.78
N LEU A 99 -13.66 9.63 12.16
CA LEU A 99 -14.93 9.10 11.67
C LEU A 99 -15.06 9.26 10.15
N PHE A 100 -14.83 10.46 9.62
CA PHE A 100 -14.93 10.70 8.17
C PHE A 100 -13.83 9.99 7.39
N MET A 101 -12.62 9.87 7.94
CA MET A 101 -11.56 9.03 7.35
C MET A 101 -11.96 7.57 7.28
N MET A 102 -12.62 7.04 8.33
CA MET A 102 -13.11 5.66 8.32
C MET A 102 -14.19 5.44 7.26
N ILE A 103 -15.18 6.35 7.17
CA ILE A 103 -16.24 6.27 6.16
C ILE A 103 -15.64 6.36 4.76
N ASN A 104 -14.72 7.32 4.52
CA ASN A 104 -13.99 7.42 3.27
C ASN A 104 -13.26 6.12 2.92
N ALA A 105 -12.53 5.53 3.86
CA ALA A 105 -11.74 4.33 3.61
C ALA A 105 -12.64 3.12 3.31
N LEU A 106 -13.73 2.93 4.08
CA LEU A 106 -14.70 1.85 3.85
C LEU A 106 -15.34 1.93 2.46
N ILE A 107 -15.78 3.12 2.04
CA ILE A 107 -16.40 3.33 0.73
C ILE A 107 -15.37 3.09 -0.38
N SER A 108 -14.14 3.56 -0.21
CA SER A 108 -13.15 3.64 -1.28
C SER A 108 -12.28 2.40 -1.44
N ALA A 109 -12.25 1.51 -0.45
CA ALA A 109 -11.37 0.34 -0.47
C ALA A 109 -11.53 -0.55 -1.72
N PRO A 110 -12.73 -0.77 -2.30
CA PRO A 110 -12.88 -1.59 -3.51
C PRO A 110 -12.40 -0.93 -4.80
N ALA A 111 -12.22 0.41 -4.82
CA ALA A 111 -11.99 1.18 -6.05
C ALA A 111 -10.79 0.66 -6.86
N TRP A 112 -9.69 0.36 -6.17
CA TRP A 112 -8.48 -0.12 -6.82
C TRP A 112 -8.65 -1.50 -7.46
N GLY A 113 -9.29 -2.41 -6.76
CA GLY A 113 -9.59 -3.76 -7.27
C GLY A 113 -10.52 -3.72 -8.48
N LEU A 114 -11.60 -2.93 -8.42
CA LEU A 114 -12.54 -2.74 -9.51
C LEU A 114 -11.86 -2.12 -10.74
N LEU A 115 -11.05 -1.07 -10.56
CA LEU A 115 -10.29 -0.47 -11.66
C LEU A 115 -9.33 -1.47 -12.31
N THR A 116 -8.67 -2.30 -11.49
CA THR A 116 -7.80 -3.38 -11.98
C THR A 116 -8.60 -4.39 -12.83
N THR A 117 -9.78 -4.79 -12.37
CA THR A 117 -10.67 -5.70 -13.11
C THR A 117 -11.12 -5.09 -14.44
N ILE A 118 -11.52 -3.81 -14.45
CA ILE A 118 -11.89 -3.09 -15.69
C ILE A 118 -10.71 -3.08 -16.67
N ALA A 119 -9.52 -2.78 -16.18
CA ALA A 119 -8.30 -2.75 -16.99
C ALA A 119 -8.02 -4.12 -17.63
N LEU A 120 -8.01 -5.19 -16.82
CA LEU A 120 -7.74 -6.55 -17.31
C LEU A 120 -8.77 -7.00 -18.35
N ASN A 121 -10.07 -6.74 -18.11
CA ASN A 121 -11.14 -7.13 -19.05
C ASN A 121 -11.12 -6.31 -20.37
N SER A 122 -10.43 -5.16 -20.39
CA SER A 122 -10.40 -4.26 -21.55
C SER A 122 -9.16 -4.41 -22.43
N LEU A 123 -8.17 -5.20 -22.00
CA LEU A 123 -6.89 -5.38 -22.68
C LEU A 123 -6.87 -6.72 -23.44
N GLU A 124 -6.47 -6.68 -24.73
CA GLU A 124 -6.35 -7.89 -25.57
C GLU A 124 -5.19 -8.79 -25.14
N ASP A 125 -4.08 -8.18 -24.69
CA ASP A 125 -2.91 -8.88 -24.10
C ASP A 125 -2.72 -8.35 -22.68
N GLU A 126 -3.42 -8.98 -21.73
CA GLU A 126 -3.42 -8.61 -20.31
C GLU A 126 -2.01 -8.61 -19.72
N GLN A 127 -1.21 -9.63 -20.04
CA GLN A 127 0.10 -9.83 -19.41
C GLN A 127 1.13 -8.78 -19.85
N ARG A 128 1.03 -8.30 -21.08
CA ARG A 128 1.98 -7.36 -21.67
C ARG A 128 1.60 -5.91 -21.46
N SER A 129 0.30 -5.61 -21.51
CA SER A 129 -0.20 -4.24 -21.53
C SER A 129 -0.60 -3.71 -20.15
N PHE A 130 -1.02 -4.55 -19.20
CA PHE A 130 -1.50 -4.11 -17.88
C PHE A 130 -0.45 -3.30 -17.12
N GLY A 131 0.82 -3.73 -17.13
CA GLY A 131 1.91 -3.00 -16.47
C GLY A 131 2.05 -1.56 -16.93
N PHE A 132 1.84 -1.30 -18.24
CA PHE A 132 1.88 0.04 -18.81
C PHE A 132 0.78 0.96 -18.24
N TYR A 133 -0.42 0.45 -18.05
CA TYR A 133 -1.51 1.24 -17.45
C TYR A 133 -1.34 1.41 -15.94
N ARG A 134 -0.87 0.35 -15.27
CA ARG A 134 -0.68 0.34 -13.82
C ARG A 134 0.41 1.32 -13.35
N VAL A 135 1.48 1.52 -14.14
CA VAL A 135 2.60 2.41 -13.81
C VAL A 135 2.14 3.88 -13.70
N TRP A 136 1.08 4.28 -14.42
CA TRP A 136 0.53 5.63 -14.32
C TRP A 136 0.07 5.97 -12.90
N GLY A 137 -0.36 4.97 -12.13
CA GLY A 137 -0.65 5.18 -10.71
C GLY A 137 0.59 5.63 -9.92
N THR A 138 1.73 4.96 -10.10
CA THR A 138 2.98 5.36 -9.44
C THR A 138 3.47 6.73 -9.92
N ILE A 139 3.33 7.03 -11.23
CA ILE A 139 3.63 8.35 -11.79
C ILE A 139 2.76 9.43 -11.14
N GLY A 140 1.45 9.21 -11.03
CA GLY A 140 0.53 10.15 -10.38
C GLY A 140 0.90 10.42 -8.92
N TRP A 141 1.26 9.38 -8.18
CA TRP A 141 1.75 9.50 -6.81
C TRP A 141 3.03 10.36 -6.71
N VAL A 142 4.01 10.12 -7.59
CA VAL A 142 5.26 10.90 -7.62
C VAL A 142 4.99 12.36 -7.96
N LEU A 143 4.21 12.61 -9.02
CA LEU A 143 3.93 13.97 -9.47
C LEU A 143 3.21 14.80 -8.39
N VAL A 144 2.23 14.23 -7.72
CA VAL A 144 1.52 14.95 -6.65
C VAL A 144 2.41 15.18 -5.43
N GLY A 145 3.25 14.21 -5.05
CA GLY A 145 4.19 14.37 -3.93
C GLY A 145 5.19 15.49 -4.18
N LEU A 146 5.73 15.59 -5.40
CA LEU A 146 6.56 16.73 -5.82
C LEU A 146 5.77 18.03 -5.77
N GLY A 147 4.54 18.06 -6.26
CA GLY A 147 3.67 19.24 -6.22
C GLY A 147 3.35 19.69 -4.78
N VAL A 148 3.04 18.77 -3.88
CA VAL A 148 2.78 19.09 -2.45
C VAL A 148 3.97 19.81 -1.83
N SER A 149 5.19 19.31 -2.03
CA SER A 149 6.39 19.99 -1.53
C SER A 149 6.69 21.29 -2.25
N TRP A 150 6.47 21.34 -3.57
CA TRP A 150 6.70 22.56 -4.36
C TRP A 150 5.83 23.73 -3.87
N PHE A 151 4.57 23.45 -3.52
CA PHE A 151 3.64 24.44 -2.98
C PHE A 151 3.74 24.63 -1.46
N GLY A 152 4.68 23.99 -0.78
CA GLY A 152 4.90 24.10 0.66
C GLY A 152 3.75 23.55 1.50
N LEU A 153 3.06 22.50 1.04
CA LEU A 153 1.91 21.92 1.69
C LEU A 153 2.23 20.76 2.64
N ASP A 154 3.51 20.41 2.84
CA ASP A 154 3.97 19.24 3.59
C ASP A 154 3.45 19.13 5.05
N SER A 155 2.96 20.20 5.62
CA SER A 155 2.36 20.25 6.96
C SER A 155 1.00 20.96 6.97
N SER A 156 0.38 21.13 5.79
CA SER A 156 -0.87 21.87 5.62
C SER A 156 -2.05 20.95 5.43
N THR A 157 -3.19 21.28 6.06
CA THR A 157 -4.48 20.61 5.83
C THR A 157 -4.99 20.74 4.40
N ARG A 158 -4.48 21.72 3.62
CA ARG A 158 -4.81 21.90 2.20
C ARG A 158 -4.47 20.71 1.32
N VAL A 159 -3.62 19.79 1.78
CA VAL A 159 -3.43 18.49 1.09
C VAL A 159 -4.74 17.71 0.95
N GLY A 160 -5.70 17.93 1.87
CA GLY A 160 -7.05 17.40 1.77
C GLY A 160 -7.84 17.96 0.58
N ASP A 161 -7.68 19.24 0.26
CA ASP A 161 -8.35 19.87 -0.90
C ASP A 161 -7.74 19.37 -2.22
N VAL A 162 -6.41 19.24 -2.26
CA VAL A 162 -5.71 18.62 -3.41
C VAL A 162 -6.22 17.20 -3.63
N ALA A 163 -6.26 16.39 -2.57
CA ALA A 163 -6.73 15.01 -2.63
C ALA A 163 -8.21 14.91 -3.04
N PHE A 164 -9.05 15.78 -2.51
CA PHE A 164 -10.46 15.89 -2.89
C PHE A 164 -10.62 16.16 -4.38
N THR A 165 -9.94 17.20 -4.88
CA THR A 165 -10.01 17.60 -6.29
C THR A 165 -9.58 16.46 -7.21
N LEU A 166 -8.41 15.85 -6.93
CA LEU A 166 -7.91 14.70 -7.71
C LEU A 166 -8.88 13.52 -7.69
N ARG A 167 -9.52 13.28 -6.55
CA ARG A 167 -10.48 12.19 -6.39
C ARG A 167 -11.78 12.44 -7.14
N VAL A 168 -12.31 13.66 -7.08
CA VAL A 168 -13.49 14.03 -7.87
C VAL A 168 -13.19 13.89 -9.36
N MET A 169 -12.03 14.38 -9.82
CA MET A 169 -11.60 14.19 -11.21
C MET A 169 -11.50 12.71 -11.57
N ALA A 170 -10.89 11.88 -10.71
CA ALA A 170 -10.80 10.43 -10.92
C ALA A 170 -12.20 9.79 -11.04
N GLY A 171 -13.12 10.16 -10.16
CA GLY A 171 -14.48 9.66 -10.16
C GLY A 171 -15.26 10.06 -11.41
N LEU A 172 -15.13 11.31 -11.87
CA LEU A 172 -15.74 11.78 -13.12
C LEU A 172 -15.14 11.07 -14.35
N CYS A 173 -13.81 10.91 -14.40
CA CYS A 173 -13.14 10.17 -15.47
C CYS A 173 -13.50 8.68 -15.47
N ALA A 174 -13.87 8.11 -14.31
CA ALA A 174 -14.27 6.71 -14.23
C ALA A 174 -15.55 6.40 -15.04
N PHE A 175 -16.46 7.36 -15.24
CA PHE A 175 -17.62 7.20 -16.12
C PHE A 175 -17.28 7.11 -17.62
N LEU A 176 -16.03 7.43 -17.99
CA LEU A 176 -15.50 7.32 -19.34
C LEU A 176 -14.73 6.02 -19.59
N LEU A 177 -14.60 5.17 -18.56
CA LEU A 177 -13.96 3.86 -18.67
C LEU A 177 -14.75 2.93 -19.60
N PRO A 178 -14.10 1.91 -20.17
CA PRO A 178 -14.78 0.89 -20.96
C PRO A 178 -15.91 0.23 -20.19
N HIS A 179 -17.04 0.02 -20.86
CA HIS A 179 -18.21 -0.63 -20.28
C HIS A 179 -17.86 -2.05 -19.81
N THR A 180 -18.06 -2.31 -18.55
CA THR A 180 -17.80 -3.59 -17.90
C THR A 180 -19.09 -4.05 -17.21
N PRO A 181 -19.84 -4.97 -17.85
CA PRO A 181 -21.14 -5.41 -17.33
C PRO A 181 -20.97 -6.06 -15.94
N PRO A 182 -22.02 -6.05 -15.11
CA PRO A 182 -22.02 -6.69 -13.81
C PRO A 182 -21.64 -8.17 -13.96
N MET A 183 -20.70 -8.63 -13.15
CA MET A 183 -20.38 -10.06 -13.11
C MET A 183 -21.42 -10.79 -12.24
N ALA A 184 -22.10 -11.77 -12.83
CA ALA A 184 -22.86 -12.74 -12.07
C ALA A 184 -21.86 -13.59 -11.25
N ASN A 185 -21.61 -13.17 -10.05
CA ASN A 185 -20.73 -13.91 -9.16
C ASN A 185 -21.61 -14.72 -8.20
N ASP A 186 -21.51 -16.05 -8.26
CA ASP A 186 -22.01 -16.92 -7.20
C ASP A 186 -21.26 -16.54 -5.91
N SER A 187 -21.82 -15.62 -5.14
CA SER A 187 -21.22 -15.08 -3.92
C SER A 187 -21.07 -16.19 -2.90
N LYS A 188 -19.94 -16.87 -2.99
CA LYS A 188 -19.46 -17.79 -1.98
C LYS A 188 -19.13 -16.94 -0.75
N GLY A 189 -20.00 -16.85 0.21
CA GLY A 189 -19.98 -16.16 1.48
C GLY A 189 -18.70 -15.42 1.95
N TRP A 190 -18.71 -14.82 3.12
CA TRP A 190 -17.61 -14.01 3.68
C TRP A 190 -16.24 -14.76 3.74
N LYS A 191 -16.23 -16.08 3.89
CA LYS A 191 -15.00 -16.89 3.89
C LYS A 191 -14.26 -16.80 2.56
N SER A 192 -14.99 -16.87 1.44
CA SER A 192 -14.43 -16.74 0.11
C SER A 192 -13.93 -15.31 -0.16
N ALA A 193 -14.65 -14.28 0.34
CA ALA A 193 -14.26 -12.89 0.21
C ALA A 193 -12.92 -12.58 0.92
N LEU A 194 -12.64 -13.26 2.03
CA LEU A 194 -11.36 -13.19 2.76
C LEU A 194 -10.30 -14.19 2.25
N GLY A 195 -10.65 -15.01 1.26
CA GLY A 195 -9.73 -16.02 0.72
C GLY A 195 -9.53 -17.24 1.65
N LEU A 196 -10.34 -17.41 2.69
CA LEU A 196 -10.16 -18.47 3.68
C LEU A 196 -10.35 -19.88 3.10
N ASP A 197 -11.12 -20.02 2.01
CA ASP A 197 -11.30 -21.30 1.31
C ASP A 197 -9.98 -21.80 0.67
N SER A 198 -9.03 -20.89 0.43
CA SER A 198 -7.72 -21.23 -0.13
C SER A 198 -6.66 -21.60 0.92
N LEU A 199 -7.00 -21.66 2.21
CA LEU A 199 -6.06 -22.02 3.27
C LEU A 199 -5.37 -23.37 3.04
N SER A 200 -6.04 -24.31 2.33
CA SER A 200 -5.47 -25.58 1.95
C SER A 200 -4.18 -25.45 1.11
N VAL A 201 -4.04 -24.38 0.34
CA VAL A 201 -2.83 -24.06 -0.47
C VAL A 201 -1.62 -23.85 0.44
N PHE A 202 -1.83 -23.38 1.66
CA PHE A 202 -0.79 -23.14 2.66
C PHE A 202 -0.40 -24.37 3.49
N ARG A 203 -0.93 -25.57 3.15
CA ARG A 203 -0.36 -26.85 3.62
C ARG A 203 1.03 -27.07 3.05
N ASN A 204 1.32 -26.53 1.87
CA ASN A 204 2.69 -26.49 1.34
C ASN A 204 3.57 -25.59 2.23
N ARG A 205 4.73 -26.14 2.65
CA ARG A 205 5.68 -25.44 3.55
C ARG A 205 6.12 -24.09 3.01
N ASP A 206 6.53 -24.02 1.75
CA ASP A 206 7.04 -22.78 1.14
C ASP A 206 5.95 -21.69 1.03
N HIS A 207 4.72 -22.08 0.70
CA HIS A 207 3.59 -21.14 0.66
C HIS A 207 3.26 -20.61 2.05
N ARG A 208 3.27 -21.47 3.07
CA ARG A 208 3.03 -21.10 4.47
C ARG A 208 4.12 -20.17 4.99
N VAL A 209 5.39 -20.50 4.73
CA VAL A 209 6.53 -19.65 5.12
C VAL A 209 6.41 -18.28 4.46
N TYR A 210 6.09 -18.23 3.16
CA TYR A 210 5.89 -16.96 2.46
C TYR A 210 4.75 -16.13 3.06
N LEU A 211 3.59 -16.73 3.36
CA LEU A 211 2.45 -16.02 3.98
C LEU A 211 2.79 -15.43 5.36
N ILE A 212 3.43 -16.24 6.21
CA ILE A 212 3.87 -15.80 7.54
C ILE A 212 4.93 -14.69 7.42
N THR A 213 5.89 -14.84 6.51
CA THR A 213 6.91 -13.80 6.23
C THR A 213 6.26 -12.51 5.74
N THR A 214 5.23 -12.61 4.88
CA THR A 214 4.48 -11.46 4.38
C THR A 214 3.81 -10.70 5.53
N PHE A 215 3.17 -11.42 6.45
CA PHE A 215 2.60 -10.82 7.66
C PHE A 215 3.68 -10.15 8.51
N LEU A 216 4.75 -10.87 8.86
CA LEU A 216 5.83 -10.38 9.72
C LEU A 216 6.54 -9.15 9.14
N LEU A 217 6.81 -9.13 7.83
CA LEU A 217 7.47 -8.01 7.16
C LEU A 217 6.56 -6.77 7.04
N SER A 218 5.23 -6.98 6.99
CA SER A 218 4.26 -5.89 6.95
C SER A 218 4.16 -5.12 8.27
N VAL A 219 4.56 -5.74 9.40
CA VAL A 219 4.55 -5.11 10.71
C VAL A 219 5.50 -3.89 10.75
N PRO A 220 6.82 -4.01 10.52
CA PRO A 220 7.72 -2.86 10.50
C PRO A 220 7.43 -1.90 9.33
N LEU A 221 6.83 -2.39 8.23
CA LEU A 221 6.47 -1.57 7.09
C LEU A 221 5.41 -0.51 7.43
N ALA A 222 4.54 -0.74 8.41
CA ALA A 222 3.54 0.23 8.87
C ALA A 222 4.19 1.55 9.36
N ALA A 223 5.40 1.50 9.91
CA ALA A 223 6.14 2.68 10.33
C ALA A 223 6.56 3.60 9.18
N PHE A 224 6.62 3.08 7.94
CA PHE A 224 7.15 3.80 6.79
C PHE A 224 6.41 5.12 6.52
N TYR A 225 5.09 5.10 6.37
CA TYR A 225 4.32 6.33 6.16
C TYR A 225 3.98 7.05 7.48
N MET A 226 3.99 6.35 8.61
CA MET A 226 3.59 6.90 9.89
C MET A 226 4.70 7.72 10.57
N HIS A 227 5.95 7.25 10.53
CA HIS A 227 7.02 7.85 11.32
C HIS A 227 8.20 8.39 10.50
N THR A 228 8.43 7.93 9.26
CA THR A 228 9.51 8.47 8.41
C THR A 228 9.32 9.95 8.12
N PRO A 229 8.10 10.46 7.83
CA PRO A 229 7.87 11.89 7.60
C PRO A 229 8.21 12.76 8.81
N ILE A 230 7.91 12.27 10.02
CA ILE A 230 8.23 12.97 11.28
C ILE A 230 9.75 13.04 11.45
N HIS A 231 10.44 11.91 11.30
CA HIS A 231 11.89 11.86 11.44
C HIS A 231 12.61 12.74 10.41
N LEU A 232 12.17 12.77 9.14
CA LEU A 232 12.69 13.68 8.13
C LEU A 232 12.56 15.16 8.55
N ARG A 233 11.41 15.53 9.10
CA ARG A 233 11.15 16.89 9.57
C ARG A 233 12.00 17.23 10.80
N ASP A 234 12.14 16.32 11.75
CA ASP A 234 13.00 16.49 12.93
C ASP A 234 14.47 16.71 12.54
N LEU A 235 14.90 16.13 11.41
CA LEU A 235 16.23 16.34 10.81
C LEU A 235 16.32 17.61 9.95
N GLY A 236 15.29 18.46 9.94
CA GLY A 236 15.26 19.73 9.23
C GLY A 236 14.92 19.62 7.73
N PHE A 237 14.50 18.46 7.25
CA PHE A 237 14.12 18.27 5.84
C PHE A 237 12.67 18.75 5.60
N ARG A 238 12.51 19.82 4.82
CA ARG A 238 11.23 20.50 4.64
C ARG A 238 10.33 19.88 3.55
N SER A 239 10.93 19.43 2.44
CA SER A 239 10.21 18.86 1.29
C SER A 239 9.90 17.38 1.48
N VAL A 240 9.17 17.05 2.53
CA VAL A 240 8.96 15.67 3.00
C VAL A 240 8.20 14.83 1.98
N ALA A 241 7.13 15.36 1.37
CA ALA A 241 6.37 14.66 0.34
C ALA A 241 7.27 14.28 -0.85
N ALA A 242 8.08 15.23 -1.33
CA ALA A 242 9.05 14.98 -2.41
C ALA A 242 10.10 13.93 -2.00
N GLY A 243 10.63 14.00 -0.77
CA GLY A 243 11.55 13.00 -0.25
C GLY A 243 10.94 11.60 -0.22
N MET A 244 9.70 11.48 0.23
CA MET A 244 8.98 10.21 0.26
C MET A 244 8.76 9.61 -1.15
N THR A 245 8.71 10.42 -2.23
CA THR A 245 8.57 9.90 -3.60
C THR A 245 9.78 9.11 -4.09
N LEU A 246 10.96 9.24 -3.45
CA LEU A 246 12.13 8.43 -3.80
C LEU A 246 11.83 6.94 -3.77
N GLY A 247 11.06 6.49 -2.80
CA GLY A 247 10.61 5.10 -2.72
C GLY A 247 9.90 4.64 -3.99
N GLN A 248 9.00 5.46 -4.52
CA GLN A 248 8.20 5.16 -5.70
C GLN A 248 9.01 5.28 -7.00
N VAL A 249 9.95 6.20 -7.09
CA VAL A 249 10.86 6.29 -8.25
C VAL A 249 11.68 5.00 -8.37
N PHE A 250 12.28 4.54 -7.27
CA PHE A 250 13.01 3.27 -7.26
C PHE A 250 12.08 2.04 -7.41
N GLU A 251 10.82 2.13 -7.03
CA GLU A 251 9.81 1.12 -7.32
C GLU A 251 9.59 0.96 -8.82
N ILE A 252 9.46 2.07 -9.57
CA ILE A 252 9.34 2.04 -11.04
C ILE A 252 10.55 1.32 -11.65
N VAL A 253 11.76 1.69 -11.23
CA VAL A 253 13.00 1.06 -11.71
C VAL A 253 12.99 -0.44 -11.40
N ALA A 254 12.64 -0.83 -10.18
CA ALA A 254 12.56 -2.22 -9.76
C ALA A 254 11.53 -3.02 -10.56
N PHE A 255 10.36 -2.42 -10.87
CA PHE A 255 9.33 -3.03 -11.73
C PHE A 255 9.84 -3.28 -13.14
N LEU A 256 10.51 -2.31 -13.75
CA LEU A 256 11.09 -2.47 -15.08
C LEU A 256 12.14 -3.59 -15.12
N MET A 257 12.91 -3.75 -14.06
CA MET A 257 13.94 -4.77 -13.93
C MET A 257 13.39 -6.13 -13.48
N MET A 258 12.19 -6.21 -12.93
CA MET A 258 11.62 -7.42 -12.32
C MET A 258 11.60 -8.60 -13.29
N GLY A 259 11.14 -8.37 -14.54
CA GLY A 259 11.08 -9.42 -15.56
C GLY A 259 12.44 -9.99 -15.94
N TYR A 260 13.48 -9.15 -15.95
CA TYR A 260 14.87 -9.58 -16.20
C TYR A 260 15.40 -10.45 -15.05
N TRP A 261 15.24 -10.02 -13.81
CA TRP A 261 15.72 -10.72 -12.63
C TRP A 261 14.98 -12.03 -12.38
N LEU A 262 13.65 -12.09 -12.60
CA LEU A 262 12.85 -13.31 -12.46
C LEU A 262 13.29 -14.44 -13.42
N ARG A 263 13.93 -14.11 -14.54
CA ARG A 263 14.47 -15.12 -15.48
C ARG A 263 15.86 -15.59 -15.13
N ARG A 264 16.64 -14.80 -14.37
CA ARG A 264 18.07 -15.08 -14.10
C ARG A 264 18.36 -15.51 -12.68
N VAL A 265 17.53 -15.10 -11.73
CA VAL A 265 17.77 -15.31 -10.30
C VAL A 265 16.66 -16.17 -9.69
N ARG A 266 17.04 -17.08 -8.80
CA ARG A 266 16.08 -17.91 -8.08
C ARG A 266 15.17 -17.02 -7.22
N ILE A 267 13.87 -17.33 -7.21
CA ILE A 267 12.86 -16.57 -6.44
C ILE A 267 13.25 -16.40 -4.96
N ARG A 268 13.80 -17.46 -4.34
CA ARG A 268 14.30 -17.42 -2.95
C ARG A 268 15.31 -16.31 -2.74
N THR A 269 16.28 -16.20 -3.65
CA THR A 269 17.34 -15.16 -3.58
C THR A 269 16.75 -13.77 -3.73
N LEU A 270 15.81 -13.57 -4.68
CA LEU A 270 15.15 -12.25 -4.86
C LEU A 270 14.39 -11.83 -3.62
N LEU A 271 13.61 -12.74 -3.01
CA LEU A 271 12.89 -12.47 -1.78
C LEU A 271 13.85 -12.15 -0.60
N MET A 272 14.96 -12.89 -0.48
CA MET A 272 15.97 -12.63 0.55
C MET A 272 16.69 -11.30 0.35
N VAL A 273 17.04 -10.93 -0.88
CA VAL A 273 17.63 -9.62 -1.20
C VAL A 273 16.68 -8.49 -0.82
N ALA A 274 15.39 -8.62 -1.16
CA ALA A 274 14.39 -7.62 -0.80
C ALA A 274 14.27 -7.43 0.72
N MET A 275 14.26 -8.53 1.48
CA MET A 275 14.25 -8.48 2.95
C MET A 275 15.57 -7.92 3.52
N GLY A 276 16.71 -8.26 2.93
CA GLY A 276 18.01 -7.67 3.27
C GLY A 276 18.02 -6.15 3.06
N CYS A 277 17.48 -5.67 1.93
CA CYS A 277 17.29 -4.24 1.69
C CYS A 277 16.37 -3.58 2.74
N ALA A 278 15.35 -4.30 3.25
CA ALA A 278 14.50 -3.78 4.33
C ALA A 278 15.29 -3.63 5.64
N VAL A 279 16.17 -4.59 5.98
CA VAL A 279 17.06 -4.48 7.14
C VAL A 279 17.99 -3.27 6.98
N VAL A 280 18.69 -3.16 5.84
CA VAL A 280 19.62 -2.06 5.56
C VAL A 280 18.89 -0.71 5.62
N ARG A 281 17.68 -0.63 5.07
CA ARG A 281 16.85 0.60 5.12
C ARG A 281 16.64 1.09 6.55
N TYR A 282 16.20 0.21 7.45
CA TYR A 282 15.97 0.62 8.85
C TYR A 282 17.26 0.84 9.64
N CYS A 283 18.36 0.16 9.29
CA CYS A 283 19.68 0.51 9.82
C CYS A 283 20.10 1.92 9.40
N LEU A 284 19.90 2.30 8.13
CA LEU A 284 20.16 3.67 7.65
C LEU A 284 19.27 4.68 8.38
N PHE A 285 17.99 4.37 8.61
CA PHE A 285 17.11 5.23 9.39
C PHE A 285 17.60 5.39 10.84
N ALA A 286 18.09 4.33 11.45
CA ALA A 286 18.69 4.39 12.79
C ALA A 286 19.96 5.26 12.82
N MET A 287 20.78 5.22 11.75
CA MET A 287 21.96 6.09 11.62
C MET A 287 21.59 7.57 11.57
N GLY A 288 20.41 7.92 11.02
CA GLY A 288 19.88 9.28 11.10
C GLY A 288 19.63 9.79 12.52
N GLY A 289 19.41 8.89 13.48
CA GLY A 289 19.33 9.23 14.89
C GLY A 289 20.71 9.34 15.59
N VAL A 290 21.73 8.61 15.11
CA VAL A 290 23.12 8.67 15.63
C VAL A 290 23.86 9.88 15.09
N ILE A 291 23.79 10.07 13.76
CA ILE A 291 24.39 11.18 13.03
C ILE A 291 23.23 11.97 12.43
N PRO A 292 22.77 13.05 13.09
CA PRO A 292 21.55 13.77 12.67
C PRO A 292 21.70 14.41 11.30
N HIS A 293 21.38 13.64 10.25
CA HIS A 293 21.40 14.11 8.88
C HIS A 293 20.34 13.35 8.05
N TYR A 294 19.48 14.09 7.36
CA TYR A 294 18.36 13.52 6.58
C TYR A 294 18.79 12.64 5.40
N LEU A 295 20.02 12.76 4.90
CA LEU A 295 20.51 11.90 3.81
C LEU A 295 20.47 10.42 4.15
N TRP A 296 20.67 10.03 5.41
CA TRP A 296 20.52 8.63 5.82
C TRP A 296 19.11 8.10 5.53
N ILE A 297 18.11 8.93 5.82
CA ILE A 297 16.71 8.58 5.58
C ILE A 297 16.44 8.53 4.07
N LEU A 298 16.91 9.53 3.29
CA LEU A 298 16.70 9.57 1.84
C LEU A 298 17.34 8.36 1.13
N VAL A 299 18.55 7.97 1.51
CA VAL A 299 19.20 6.76 0.98
C VAL A 299 18.42 5.51 1.36
N GLY A 300 17.94 5.41 2.60
CA GLY A 300 17.07 4.30 3.02
C GLY A 300 15.74 4.27 2.27
N LEU A 301 15.14 5.43 1.96
CA LEU A 301 13.92 5.54 1.15
C LEU A 301 14.09 4.95 -0.25
N SER A 302 15.25 5.13 -0.89
CA SER A 302 15.51 4.55 -2.21
C SER A 302 15.43 3.01 -2.23
N LEU A 303 15.70 2.36 -1.10
CA LEU A 303 15.58 0.90 -0.97
C LEU A 303 14.12 0.41 -0.86
N HIS A 304 13.15 1.32 -0.60
CA HIS A 304 11.75 0.92 -0.44
C HIS A 304 11.18 0.25 -1.68
N GLY A 305 11.42 0.81 -2.85
CA GLY A 305 10.91 0.27 -4.11
C GLY A 305 11.45 -1.14 -4.40
N ILE A 306 12.71 -1.40 -4.08
CA ILE A 306 13.33 -2.72 -4.20
C ILE A 306 12.65 -3.72 -3.25
N CYS A 307 12.47 -3.33 -1.96
CA CYS A 307 11.78 -4.17 -0.97
C CYS A 307 10.36 -4.50 -1.42
N TRP A 308 9.59 -3.49 -1.85
CA TRP A 308 8.20 -3.65 -2.26
C TRP A 308 8.08 -4.57 -3.46
N THR A 309 8.76 -4.24 -4.55
CA THR A 309 8.66 -4.97 -5.82
C THR A 309 9.17 -6.40 -5.71
N PHE A 310 10.37 -6.60 -5.17
CA PHE A 310 10.97 -7.93 -5.14
C PHE A 310 10.46 -8.82 -4.01
N PHE A 311 9.80 -8.30 -2.99
CA PHE A 311 9.16 -9.16 -2.00
C PHE A 311 7.66 -9.32 -2.27
N PHE A 312 6.89 -8.23 -2.25
CA PHE A 312 5.43 -8.32 -2.31
C PHE A 312 4.94 -8.66 -3.73
N GLU A 313 5.35 -7.92 -4.74
CA GLU A 313 4.83 -8.15 -6.10
C GLU A 313 5.41 -9.41 -6.73
N THR A 314 6.71 -9.65 -6.59
CA THR A 314 7.34 -10.90 -7.07
C THR A 314 6.76 -12.13 -6.37
N GLY A 315 6.51 -12.05 -5.07
CA GLY A 315 5.90 -13.13 -4.31
C GLY A 315 4.46 -13.44 -4.74
N ARG A 316 3.67 -12.41 -5.08
CA ARG A 316 2.32 -12.57 -5.67
C ARG A 316 2.37 -13.29 -7.01
N VAL A 317 3.29 -12.90 -7.90
CA VAL A 317 3.51 -13.57 -9.20
C VAL A 317 3.91 -15.03 -8.98
N PHE A 318 4.81 -15.28 -8.03
CA PHE A 318 5.25 -16.62 -7.67
C PHE A 318 4.12 -17.52 -7.20
N LEU A 319 3.27 -17.05 -6.29
CA LEU A 319 2.11 -17.82 -5.83
C LEU A 319 1.13 -18.09 -6.97
N ASN A 320 0.81 -17.08 -7.79
CA ASN A 320 -0.10 -17.24 -8.94
C ASN A 320 0.33 -18.34 -9.91
N ARG A 321 1.65 -18.52 -10.11
CA ARG A 321 2.18 -19.56 -11.00
C ARG A 321 2.15 -20.96 -10.40
N ARG A 322 2.04 -21.09 -9.07
CA ARG A 322 2.12 -22.38 -8.35
C ARG A 322 0.78 -22.86 -7.82
N VAL A 323 -0.25 -22.02 -7.89
CA VAL A 323 -1.59 -22.33 -7.40
C VAL A 323 -2.50 -22.60 -8.58
N ASP A 324 -3.40 -23.59 -8.42
CA ASP A 324 -4.46 -23.91 -9.37
C ASP A 324 -5.28 -22.63 -9.69
N GLN A 325 -5.64 -22.45 -10.97
CA GLN A 325 -6.33 -21.27 -11.47
C GLN A 325 -7.58 -20.91 -10.66
N ARG A 326 -8.33 -21.91 -10.19
CA ARG A 326 -9.54 -21.75 -9.36
C ARG A 326 -9.30 -21.09 -8.01
N PHE A 327 -8.05 -21.15 -7.46
CA PHE A 327 -7.70 -20.58 -6.15
C PHE A 327 -6.93 -19.27 -6.23
N ARG A 328 -6.49 -18.84 -7.44
CA ARG A 328 -5.60 -17.66 -7.60
C ARG A 328 -6.16 -16.41 -6.94
N ALA A 329 -7.41 -16.06 -7.23
CA ALA A 329 -8.04 -14.87 -6.65
C ALA A 329 -8.12 -14.94 -5.12
N GLN A 330 -8.49 -16.10 -4.57
CA GLN A 330 -8.61 -16.31 -3.13
C GLN A 330 -7.25 -16.25 -2.43
N VAL A 331 -6.20 -16.82 -3.03
CA VAL A 331 -4.83 -16.74 -2.51
C VAL A 331 -4.33 -15.30 -2.49
N GLN A 332 -4.60 -14.50 -3.54
CA GLN A 332 -4.26 -13.08 -3.57
C GLN A 332 -5.02 -12.29 -2.50
N ALA A 333 -6.29 -12.59 -2.30
CA ALA A 333 -7.09 -11.99 -1.22
C ALA A 333 -6.49 -12.30 0.16
N LEU A 334 -6.09 -13.57 0.40
CA LEU A 334 -5.48 -13.98 1.67
C LEU A 334 -4.11 -13.32 1.90
N VAL A 335 -3.27 -13.21 0.87
CA VAL A 335 -2.00 -12.48 0.95
C VAL A 335 -2.23 -11.00 1.25
N THR A 336 -3.23 -10.38 0.62
CA THR A 336 -3.59 -8.98 0.88
C THR A 336 -4.13 -8.81 2.30
N PHE A 337 -4.97 -9.73 2.77
CA PHE A 337 -5.47 -9.74 4.15
C PHE A 337 -4.32 -9.87 5.16
N ALA A 338 -3.37 -10.79 4.92
CA ALA A 338 -2.22 -11.00 5.78
C ALA A 338 -1.28 -9.76 5.81
N SER A 339 -1.09 -9.08 4.67
CA SER A 339 -0.19 -7.91 4.58
C SER A 339 -0.88 -6.60 4.95
N MET A 340 -1.81 -6.14 4.09
CA MET A 340 -2.47 -4.82 4.20
C MET A 340 -3.55 -4.77 5.28
N GLY A 341 -4.16 -5.91 5.61
CA GLY A 341 -5.11 -6.02 6.70
C GLY A 341 -4.40 -6.26 8.04
N LEU A 342 -4.22 -7.54 8.40
CA LEU A 342 -3.75 -7.95 9.71
C LEU A 342 -2.31 -7.49 10.01
N GLY A 343 -1.39 -7.62 9.05
CA GLY A 343 0.00 -7.20 9.21
C GLY A 343 0.14 -5.69 9.44
N SER A 344 -0.56 -4.89 8.63
CA SER A 344 -0.58 -3.44 8.82
C SER A 344 -1.31 -3.02 10.09
N LEU A 345 -2.38 -3.71 10.50
CA LEU A 345 -3.09 -3.45 11.75
C LEU A 345 -2.16 -3.65 12.96
N VAL A 346 -1.57 -4.84 13.07
CA VAL A 346 -0.62 -5.17 14.14
C VAL A 346 0.60 -4.24 14.10
N GLY A 347 1.09 -3.97 12.88
CA GLY A 347 2.23 -3.07 12.66
C GLY A 347 1.95 -1.66 13.12
N THR A 348 0.81 -1.08 12.77
CA THR A 348 0.45 0.28 13.19
C THR A 348 0.35 0.39 14.72
N LEU A 349 -0.28 -0.60 15.37
CA LEU A 349 -0.39 -0.64 16.84
C LEU A 349 0.98 -0.79 17.50
N LEU A 350 1.80 -1.73 17.02
CA LEU A 350 3.11 -2.02 17.61
C LEU A 350 4.08 -0.86 17.35
N CYS A 351 4.20 -0.39 16.11
CA CYS A 351 5.10 0.71 15.78
C CYS A 351 4.68 2.02 16.46
N GLY A 352 3.37 2.29 16.59
CA GLY A 352 2.87 3.45 17.33
C GLY A 352 3.27 3.39 18.81
N LYS A 353 3.07 2.26 19.48
CA LYS A 353 3.49 2.10 20.88
C LYS A 353 5.01 2.17 21.08
N LEU A 354 5.79 1.58 20.15
CA LEU A 354 7.25 1.68 20.19
C LEU A 354 7.71 3.13 19.99
N TYR A 355 7.05 3.87 19.10
CA TYR A 355 7.32 5.30 18.91
C TYR A 355 7.03 6.10 20.17
N ASP A 356 5.87 5.91 20.79
CA ASP A 356 5.52 6.60 22.04
C ASP A 356 6.52 6.30 23.15
N LEU A 357 6.96 5.05 23.27
CA LEU A 357 7.92 4.65 24.31
C LEU A 357 9.34 5.17 24.01
N MET A 358 9.83 4.97 22.80
CA MET A 358 11.26 5.18 22.49
C MET A 358 11.56 6.62 22.08
N VAL A 359 10.69 7.24 21.29
CA VAL A 359 10.91 8.59 20.76
C VAL A 359 10.28 9.64 21.67
N VAL A 360 8.99 9.56 21.92
CA VAL A 360 8.27 10.53 22.76
C VAL A 360 8.66 10.38 24.23
N GLY A 361 8.76 9.15 24.73
CA GLY A 361 9.16 8.84 26.10
C GLY A 361 10.67 8.95 26.36
N GLY A 362 11.49 9.23 25.33
CA GLY A 362 12.93 9.44 25.47
C GLY A 362 13.77 8.18 25.73
N HIS A 363 13.20 6.98 25.59
CA HIS A 363 13.93 5.71 25.83
C HIS A 363 14.74 5.26 24.60
N GLY A 364 15.73 6.07 24.18
CA GLY A 364 16.67 5.77 23.10
C GLY A 364 16.39 6.46 21.78
N GLY A 365 15.32 7.23 21.68
CA GLY A 365 15.02 8.10 20.54
C GLY A 365 14.86 7.35 19.22
N TRP A 366 15.06 8.06 18.11
CA TRP A 366 14.96 7.54 16.76
C TRP A 366 15.88 6.37 16.46
N THR A 367 17.10 6.38 17.05
CA THR A 367 18.09 5.31 16.86
C THR A 367 17.55 3.96 17.31
N VAL A 368 17.07 3.88 18.56
CA VAL A 368 16.56 2.62 19.13
C VAL A 368 15.26 2.21 18.44
N TYR A 369 14.42 3.17 18.12
CA TYR A 369 13.18 2.93 17.38
C TYR A 369 13.43 2.21 16.04
N TRP A 370 14.26 2.80 15.17
CA TRP A 370 14.54 2.20 13.87
C TRP A 370 15.38 0.94 13.93
N ALA A 371 16.31 0.85 14.92
CA ALA A 371 17.09 -0.37 15.14
C ALA A 371 16.20 -1.54 15.57
N SER A 372 15.16 -1.30 16.37
CA SER A 372 14.20 -2.34 16.74
C SER A 372 13.43 -2.88 15.51
N LEU A 373 13.05 -2.01 14.57
CA LEU A 373 12.40 -2.41 13.32
C LEU A 373 13.36 -3.12 12.38
N ALA A 374 14.65 -2.72 12.35
CA ALA A 374 15.70 -3.44 11.63
C ALA A 374 15.87 -4.86 12.17
N ALA A 375 15.88 -5.02 13.50
CA ALA A 375 15.94 -6.33 14.14
C ALA A 375 14.73 -7.20 13.82
N MET A 376 13.51 -6.64 13.77
CA MET A 376 12.30 -7.37 13.33
C MET A 376 12.43 -7.84 11.88
N CYS A 377 12.92 -7.00 10.96
CA CYS A 377 13.18 -7.40 9.58
C CYS A 377 14.25 -8.49 9.49
N LEU A 378 15.33 -8.40 10.30
CA LEU A 378 16.39 -9.40 10.33
C LEU A 378 15.88 -10.76 10.85
N LEU A 379 15.11 -10.78 11.94
CA LEU A 379 14.49 -12.00 12.45
C LEU A 379 13.53 -12.61 11.41
N THR A 380 12.78 -11.80 10.69
CA THR A 380 11.91 -12.24 9.61
C THR A 380 12.71 -12.85 8.44
N LEU A 381 13.84 -12.23 8.06
CA LEU A 381 14.76 -12.76 7.06
C LEU A 381 15.35 -14.11 7.49
N LEU A 382 15.78 -14.23 8.74
CA LEU A 382 16.32 -15.50 9.29
C LEU A 382 15.24 -16.60 9.31
N TYR A 383 14.03 -16.27 9.75
CA TYR A 383 12.89 -17.19 9.68
C TYR A 383 12.65 -17.69 8.24
N PHE A 384 12.63 -16.78 7.26
CA PHE A 384 12.45 -17.13 5.85
C PHE A 384 13.62 -17.99 5.34
N ALA A 385 14.87 -17.62 5.64
CA ALA A 385 16.06 -18.31 5.18
C ALA A 385 16.11 -19.78 5.66
N VAL A 386 15.67 -20.06 6.87
CA VAL A 386 15.58 -21.41 7.45
C VAL A 386 14.32 -22.14 6.96
N GLY A 387 13.20 -21.43 6.90
CA GLY A 387 11.89 -22.02 6.61
C GLY A 387 11.63 -22.35 5.16
N TYR A 388 12.07 -21.47 4.24
CA TYR A 388 11.78 -21.57 2.82
C TYR A 388 12.81 -22.46 2.10
N GLN A 389 12.37 -23.58 1.54
CA GLN A 389 13.25 -24.55 0.89
C GLN A 389 13.43 -24.32 -0.61
N GLY A 390 12.48 -23.64 -1.25
CA GLY A 390 12.50 -23.42 -2.70
C GLY A 390 12.26 -24.72 -3.49
N ALA A 391 11.73 -25.77 -2.86
CA ALA A 391 11.38 -27.00 -3.52
C ALA A 391 10.44 -26.68 -4.69
N ALA A 392 10.80 -27.11 -5.89
CA ALA A 392 9.90 -27.08 -7.03
C ALA A 392 8.63 -27.84 -6.59
N SER A 393 7.48 -27.15 -6.60
CA SER A 393 6.22 -27.87 -6.58
C SER A 393 6.33 -28.89 -7.71
N GLN A 394 6.24 -30.17 -7.37
CA GLN A 394 5.97 -31.17 -8.39
C GLN A 394 4.65 -30.77 -9.02
N ALA A 395 4.72 -29.96 -10.06
CA ALA A 395 3.65 -29.86 -11.02
C ALA A 395 3.53 -31.29 -11.55
N LYS A 396 2.55 -32.03 -11.05
CA LYS A 396 2.11 -33.25 -11.69
C LYS A 396 1.89 -32.86 -13.14
N LYS A 397 2.78 -33.36 -14.00
CA LYS A 397 2.49 -33.51 -15.41
C LYS A 397 1.20 -34.32 -15.46
N ILE A 398 0.12 -33.71 -15.83
CA ILE A 398 -1.08 -34.33 -16.40
C ILE A 398 -1.13 -33.87 -17.83
#